data_a25a298c16e97d30c8de18d24da76721
#
_entry.id   a25a298c16e97d30c8de18d24da76721
#
_cell.length_a   1.000
_cell.length_b   1.000
_cell.length_c   1.000
_cell.angle_alpha   90.00
_cell.angle_beta   90.00
_cell.angle_gamma   90.00
#
_symmetry.space_group_name_H-M   'P 1'
#
loop_
_entity.id
_entity.type
_entity.pdbx_description
1 polymer ?
#
loop_
_entity_poly.entity_id
_entity_poly.type
_entity_poly.pdbx_seq_one_letter_code
_entity_poly.pdbx_strand_id
1 'polypeptide(L)'
;MLGKGVLGVGVGWAIGQVLGRLAFRAPTAALRFADSAESVMALSAVFVAYGVAELCGGYGFLAVFVAAVTIRACERGHEYHRVLHEFIGQIERLLTLALLLGLGYAVGSGLLAALTPAGAAWAIGTVLVLRPVTAWLSLRGSPIAPVEQRTIAFFGVRGIGTFYYVAFALGHAAFPDADFVWATTACAVLASVVIHGVTA
;
A
#
# COMPACT_ATOMS: atom_id res chain seq x y z
N MET A 1 -20.42 8.02 1.05
CA MET A 1 -19.13 7.34 1.34
C MET A 1 -19.28 5.83 1.53
N LEU A 2 -20.21 5.34 2.36
CA LEU A 2 -20.43 3.90 2.58
C LEU A 2 -20.71 3.10 1.28
N GLY A 3 -21.51 3.63 0.36
CA GLY A 3 -21.83 2.95 -0.90
C GLY A 3 -20.60 2.69 -1.79
N LYS A 4 -19.65 3.63 -1.86
CA LYS A 4 -18.40 3.45 -2.62
C LYS A 4 -17.51 2.36 -2.01
N GLY A 5 -17.50 2.23 -0.68
CA GLY A 5 -16.80 1.14 0.00
C GLY A 5 -17.40 -0.22 -0.31
N VAL A 6 -18.72 -0.34 -0.22
CA VAL A 6 -19.44 -1.60 -0.53
C VAL A 6 -19.22 -2.02 -1.99
N LEU A 7 -19.27 -1.08 -2.93
CA LEU A 7 -18.96 -1.34 -4.35
C LEU A 7 -17.52 -1.83 -4.52
N GLY A 8 -16.53 -1.18 -3.89
CA GLY A 8 -15.14 -1.60 -3.95
C GLY A 8 -14.94 -3.03 -3.44
N VAL A 9 -15.56 -3.37 -2.29
CA VAL A 9 -15.52 -4.74 -1.73
C VAL A 9 -16.17 -5.74 -2.69
N GLY A 10 -17.37 -5.44 -3.21
CA GLY A 10 -18.10 -6.33 -4.11
C GLY A 10 -17.35 -6.61 -5.41
N VAL A 11 -16.83 -5.55 -6.05
CA VAL A 11 -16.02 -5.67 -7.28
C VAL A 11 -14.73 -6.45 -7.00
N GLY A 12 -14.02 -6.14 -5.93
CA GLY A 12 -12.79 -6.84 -5.55
C GLY A 12 -13.02 -8.32 -5.29
N TRP A 13 -14.09 -8.66 -4.57
CA TRP A 13 -14.47 -10.05 -4.33
C TRP A 13 -14.81 -10.78 -5.63
N ALA A 14 -15.63 -10.20 -6.50
CA ALA A 14 -16.02 -10.81 -7.76
C ALA A 14 -14.82 -11.09 -8.67
N ILE A 15 -13.94 -10.07 -8.84
CA ILE A 15 -12.72 -10.22 -9.66
C ILE A 15 -11.77 -11.24 -9.03
N GLY A 16 -11.57 -11.20 -7.71
CA GLY A 16 -10.74 -12.16 -6.99
C GLY A 16 -11.25 -13.61 -7.15
N GLN A 17 -12.57 -13.83 -7.12
CA GLN A 17 -13.17 -15.14 -7.35
C GLN A 17 -12.97 -15.62 -8.80
N VAL A 18 -13.20 -14.74 -9.78
CA VAL A 18 -13.03 -15.08 -11.19
C VAL A 18 -11.57 -15.45 -11.48
N LEU A 19 -10.65 -14.57 -11.11
CA LEU A 19 -9.22 -14.78 -11.36
C LEU A 19 -8.67 -15.96 -10.55
N GLY A 20 -9.06 -16.10 -9.28
CA GLY A 20 -8.65 -17.24 -8.46
C GLY A 20 -9.15 -18.57 -9.02
N ARG A 21 -10.38 -18.63 -9.54
CA ARG A 21 -10.89 -19.86 -10.18
C ARG A 21 -10.21 -20.15 -11.52
N LEU A 22 -9.96 -19.12 -12.33
CA LEU A 22 -9.24 -19.28 -13.60
C LEU A 22 -7.81 -19.76 -13.37
N ALA A 23 -7.13 -19.21 -12.36
CA ALA A 23 -5.75 -19.56 -12.05
C ALA A 23 -5.59 -20.97 -11.48
N PHE A 24 -6.44 -21.33 -10.49
CA PHE A 24 -6.21 -22.54 -9.68
C PHE A 24 -7.18 -23.69 -9.96
N ARG A 25 -8.31 -23.45 -10.64
CA ARG A 25 -9.35 -24.46 -10.87
C ARG A 25 -9.66 -24.73 -12.34
N ALA A 26 -8.93 -24.12 -13.28
CA ALA A 26 -9.16 -24.37 -14.70
C ALA A 26 -8.88 -25.83 -15.05
N PRO A 27 -9.82 -26.54 -15.72
CA PRO A 27 -9.72 -27.98 -15.98
C PRO A 27 -8.70 -28.38 -17.04
N THR A 28 -8.13 -27.42 -17.78
CA THR A 28 -7.19 -27.69 -18.88
C THR A 28 -5.81 -27.09 -18.61
N ALA A 29 -4.75 -27.87 -18.85
CA ALA A 29 -3.35 -27.42 -18.72
C ALA A 29 -3.04 -26.18 -19.60
N ALA A 30 -3.74 -25.99 -20.71
CA ALA A 30 -3.63 -24.82 -21.59
C ALA A 30 -4.17 -23.52 -20.96
N LEU A 31 -5.08 -23.62 -19.98
CA LEU A 31 -5.62 -22.47 -19.25
C LEU A 31 -4.91 -22.24 -17.90
N ARG A 32 -4.01 -23.13 -17.51
CA ARG A 32 -3.09 -22.89 -16.40
C ARG A 32 -1.99 -21.93 -16.85
N PHE A 33 -2.35 -20.68 -17.00
CA PHE A 33 -1.37 -19.60 -17.18
C PHE A 33 -0.43 -19.47 -15.96
N ALA A 34 -0.64 -20.29 -14.93
CA ALA A 34 0.05 -20.25 -13.67
C ALA A 34 1.57 -20.47 -13.82
N ASP A 35 2.00 -21.42 -14.62
CA ASP A 35 3.42 -21.83 -14.67
C ASP A 35 4.34 -20.88 -15.46
N SER A 36 3.82 -19.99 -16.31
CA SER A 36 4.64 -19.13 -17.18
C SER A 36 4.29 -17.64 -17.10
N ALA A 37 3.14 -17.27 -16.56
CA ALA A 37 2.63 -15.89 -16.54
C ALA A 37 2.13 -15.44 -15.15
N GLU A 38 2.56 -16.11 -14.09
CA GLU A 38 2.13 -15.86 -12.71
C GLU A 38 2.23 -14.40 -12.32
N SER A 39 3.35 -13.80 -12.67
CA SER A 39 3.67 -12.41 -12.37
C SER A 39 2.78 -11.41 -13.11
N VAL A 40 2.52 -11.70 -14.39
CA VAL A 40 1.66 -10.86 -15.24
C VAL A 40 0.20 -10.96 -14.79
N MET A 41 -0.23 -12.13 -14.34
CA MET A 41 -1.59 -12.33 -13.85
C MET A 41 -1.86 -11.53 -12.57
N ALA A 42 -0.91 -11.51 -11.64
CA ALA A 42 -1.04 -10.72 -10.42
C ALA A 42 -1.12 -9.21 -10.73
N LEU A 43 -0.25 -8.73 -11.62
CA LEU A 43 -0.27 -7.33 -12.02
C LEU A 43 -1.58 -6.98 -12.75
N SER A 44 -2.04 -7.88 -13.64
CA SER A 44 -3.33 -7.74 -14.32
C SER A 44 -4.50 -7.71 -13.34
N ALA A 45 -4.46 -8.57 -12.30
CA ALA A 45 -5.48 -8.57 -11.25
C ALA A 45 -5.57 -7.22 -10.52
N VAL A 46 -4.43 -6.60 -10.22
CA VAL A 46 -4.37 -5.28 -9.60
C VAL A 46 -5.01 -4.22 -10.51
N PHE A 47 -4.60 -4.14 -11.79
CA PHE A 47 -5.13 -3.15 -12.72
C PHE A 47 -6.61 -3.35 -13.02
N VAL A 48 -7.05 -4.59 -13.21
CA VAL A 48 -8.47 -4.89 -13.48
C VAL A 48 -9.32 -4.58 -12.26
N ALA A 49 -8.91 -5.01 -11.05
CA ALA A 49 -9.67 -4.74 -9.83
C ALA A 49 -9.75 -3.24 -9.54
N TYR A 50 -8.64 -2.52 -9.69
CA TYR A 50 -8.61 -1.07 -9.50
C TYR A 50 -9.48 -0.37 -10.55
N GLY A 51 -9.24 -0.62 -11.84
CA GLY A 51 -9.91 0.07 -12.93
C GLY A 51 -11.42 -0.16 -12.95
N VAL A 52 -11.86 -1.41 -12.78
CA VAL A 52 -13.31 -1.73 -12.75
C VAL A 52 -13.98 -1.06 -11.54
N ALA A 53 -13.35 -1.08 -10.36
CA ALA A 53 -13.92 -0.45 -9.18
C ALA A 53 -14.06 1.07 -9.35
N GLU A 54 -13.05 1.75 -9.89
CA GLU A 54 -13.10 3.19 -10.17
C GLU A 54 -14.17 3.53 -11.22
N LEU A 55 -14.27 2.74 -12.30
CA LEU A 55 -15.31 2.92 -13.33
C LEU A 55 -16.73 2.74 -12.76
N CYS A 56 -16.91 1.85 -11.78
CA CYS A 56 -18.17 1.66 -11.07
C CYS A 56 -18.41 2.72 -9.97
N GLY A 57 -17.49 3.66 -9.77
CA GLY A 57 -17.58 4.69 -8.72
C GLY A 57 -17.31 4.15 -7.31
N GLY A 58 -16.65 2.99 -7.20
CA GLY A 58 -16.17 2.40 -5.95
C GLY A 58 -14.76 2.88 -5.57
N TYR A 59 -14.21 2.32 -4.50
CA TYR A 59 -12.81 2.56 -4.11
C TYR A 59 -11.89 1.48 -4.70
N GLY A 60 -11.09 1.83 -5.72
CA GLY A 60 -10.18 0.91 -6.42
C GLY A 60 -9.16 0.26 -5.49
N PHE A 61 -8.59 1.03 -4.56
CA PHE A 61 -7.64 0.50 -3.57
C PHE A 61 -8.25 -0.60 -2.70
N LEU A 62 -9.50 -0.41 -2.26
CA LEU A 62 -10.22 -1.41 -1.46
C LEU A 62 -10.54 -2.66 -2.29
N ALA A 63 -10.89 -2.47 -3.56
CA ALA A 63 -11.14 -3.57 -4.48
C ALA A 63 -9.88 -4.43 -4.72
N VAL A 64 -8.71 -3.80 -4.91
CA VAL A 64 -7.44 -4.52 -5.04
C VAL A 64 -7.13 -5.34 -3.80
N PHE A 65 -7.30 -4.75 -2.61
CA PHE A 65 -7.07 -5.45 -1.36
C PHE A 65 -7.98 -6.68 -1.21
N VAL A 66 -9.28 -6.51 -1.45
CA VAL A 66 -10.25 -7.62 -1.36
C VAL A 66 -9.99 -8.68 -2.41
N ALA A 67 -9.63 -8.29 -3.65
CA ALA A 67 -9.26 -9.22 -4.70
C ALA A 67 -8.04 -10.06 -4.31
N ALA A 68 -7.00 -9.43 -3.75
CA ALA A 68 -5.80 -10.13 -3.29
C ALA A 68 -6.10 -11.15 -2.19
N VAL A 69 -6.90 -10.77 -1.17
CA VAL A 69 -7.33 -11.68 -0.09
C VAL A 69 -8.16 -12.84 -0.66
N THR A 70 -9.03 -12.57 -1.63
CA THR A 70 -9.90 -13.58 -2.25
C THR A 70 -9.10 -14.56 -3.10
N ILE A 71 -8.15 -14.08 -3.90
CA ILE A 71 -7.23 -14.93 -4.70
C ILE A 71 -6.43 -15.83 -3.75
N ARG A 72 -5.86 -15.25 -2.69
CA ARG A 72 -5.13 -16.01 -1.67
C ARG A 72 -5.98 -17.10 -1.00
N ALA A 73 -7.26 -16.84 -0.75
CA ALA A 73 -8.18 -17.85 -0.20
C ALA A 73 -8.44 -19.01 -1.17
N CYS A 74 -8.31 -18.79 -2.49
CA CYS A 74 -8.45 -19.82 -3.53
C CYS A 74 -7.19 -20.67 -3.72
N GLU A 75 -6.03 -20.19 -3.29
CA GLU A 75 -4.69 -20.76 -3.53
C GLU A 75 -4.34 -21.98 -2.64
N ARG A 76 -5.25 -22.50 -1.84
CA ARG A 76 -4.95 -23.53 -0.83
C ARG A 76 -4.19 -24.72 -1.42
N GLY A 77 -2.87 -24.78 -1.16
CA GLY A 77 -2.01 -25.95 -1.41
C GLY A 77 -1.05 -25.87 -2.61
N HIS A 78 -0.77 -24.71 -3.17
CA HIS A 78 0.17 -24.53 -4.29
C HIS A 78 1.38 -23.67 -3.90
N GLU A 79 2.56 -23.97 -4.45
CA GLU A 79 3.80 -23.18 -4.23
C GLU A 79 3.80 -21.81 -4.97
N TYR A 80 2.70 -21.45 -5.60
CA TYR A 80 2.48 -20.20 -6.34
C TYR A 80 2.88 -18.95 -5.55
N HIS A 81 2.71 -18.98 -4.25
CA HIS A 81 2.94 -17.87 -3.36
C HIS A 81 4.39 -17.35 -3.38
N ARG A 82 5.39 -18.22 -3.57
CA ARG A 82 6.81 -17.83 -3.53
C ARG A 82 7.23 -17.03 -4.76
N VAL A 83 6.86 -17.49 -5.95
CA VAL A 83 7.23 -16.83 -7.22
C VAL A 83 6.54 -15.47 -7.34
N LEU A 84 5.27 -15.40 -6.94
CA LEU A 84 4.51 -14.16 -6.90
C LEU A 84 5.14 -13.14 -5.95
N HIS A 85 5.53 -13.55 -4.74
CA HIS A 85 6.18 -12.67 -3.77
C HIS A 85 7.53 -12.14 -4.26
N GLU A 86 8.33 -12.96 -4.90
CA GLU A 86 9.62 -12.55 -5.44
C GLU A 86 9.47 -11.48 -6.53
N PHE A 87 8.53 -11.66 -7.46
CA PHE A 87 8.28 -10.71 -8.53
C PHE A 87 7.67 -9.39 -8.03
N ILE A 88 6.62 -9.47 -7.21
CA ILE A 88 5.99 -8.28 -6.62
C ILE A 88 7.02 -7.52 -5.79
N GLY A 89 7.87 -8.22 -5.02
CA GLY A 89 8.95 -7.59 -4.27
C GLY A 89 9.99 -6.88 -5.15
N GLN A 90 10.28 -7.37 -6.35
CA GLN A 90 11.16 -6.68 -7.31
C GLN A 90 10.51 -5.39 -7.82
N ILE A 91 9.24 -5.45 -8.23
CA ILE A 91 8.48 -4.27 -8.68
C ILE A 91 8.38 -3.24 -7.55
N GLU A 92 8.07 -3.68 -6.34
CA GLU A 92 8.00 -2.81 -5.16
C GLU A 92 9.31 -2.08 -4.92
N ARG A 93 10.45 -2.76 -5.01
CA ARG A 93 11.78 -2.15 -4.87
C ARG A 93 12.05 -1.11 -5.96
N LEU A 94 11.73 -1.42 -7.22
CA LEU A 94 11.90 -0.48 -8.33
C LEU A 94 11.01 0.75 -8.17
N LEU A 95 9.76 0.57 -7.80
CA LEU A 95 8.83 1.67 -7.56
C LEU A 95 9.26 2.51 -6.35
N THR A 96 9.72 1.87 -5.29
CA THR A 96 10.25 2.57 -4.10
C THR A 96 11.48 3.39 -4.45
N LEU A 97 12.41 2.83 -5.25
CA LEU A 97 13.59 3.56 -5.72
C LEU A 97 13.20 4.76 -6.56
N ALA A 98 12.32 4.55 -7.55
CA ALA A 98 11.83 5.64 -8.41
C ALA A 98 11.14 6.74 -7.59
N LEU A 99 10.35 6.37 -6.59
CA LEU A 99 9.69 7.31 -5.69
C LEU A 99 10.69 8.09 -4.83
N LEU A 100 11.71 7.41 -4.28
CA LEU A 100 12.73 8.07 -3.47
C LEU A 100 13.56 9.05 -4.31
N LEU A 101 13.88 8.69 -5.57
CA LEU A 101 14.54 9.61 -6.51
C LEU A 101 13.64 10.81 -6.84
N GLY A 102 12.35 10.57 -7.13
CA GLY A 102 11.37 11.61 -7.37
C GLY A 102 11.18 12.53 -6.15
N LEU A 103 11.14 11.96 -4.96
CA LEU A 103 11.08 12.72 -3.70
C LEU A 103 12.33 13.57 -3.50
N GLY A 104 13.52 13.00 -3.74
CA GLY A 104 14.78 13.74 -3.67
C GLY A 104 14.82 14.93 -4.64
N TYR A 105 14.37 14.71 -5.89
CA TYR A 105 14.22 15.79 -6.88
C TYR A 105 13.23 16.87 -6.41
N ALA A 106 12.05 16.47 -5.93
CA ALA A 106 11.02 17.40 -5.46
C ALA A 106 11.49 18.23 -4.25
N VAL A 107 12.24 17.62 -3.33
CA VAL A 107 12.87 18.33 -2.20
C VAL A 107 13.92 19.33 -2.68
N GLY A 108 14.76 18.92 -3.63
CA GLY A 108 15.73 19.83 -4.26
C GLY A 108 15.07 20.97 -5.03
N SER A 109 13.86 20.76 -5.54
CA SER A 109 13.05 21.77 -6.23
C SER A 109 12.21 22.65 -5.31
N GLY A 110 12.35 22.51 -3.98
CA GLY A 110 11.69 23.39 -3.01
C GLY A 110 10.41 22.83 -2.38
N LEU A 111 10.13 21.53 -2.49
CA LEU A 111 8.94 20.92 -1.87
C LEU A 111 8.80 21.22 -0.37
N LEU A 112 9.92 21.41 0.35
CA LEU A 112 9.94 21.72 1.78
C LEU A 112 9.87 23.23 2.08
N ALA A 113 9.74 24.10 1.08
CA ALA A 113 9.74 25.56 1.30
C ALA A 113 8.57 26.02 2.19
N ALA A 114 7.41 25.35 2.12
CA ALA A 114 6.25 25.63 2.95
C ALA A 114 6.29 24.95 4.34
N LEU A 115 7.37 24.20 4.66
CA LEU A 115 7.49 23.50 5.94
C LEU A 115 7.75 24.47 7.08
N THR A 116 6.85 24.48 8.04
CA THR A 116 7.06 25.24 9.30
C THR A 116 7.71 24.36 10.36
N PRO A 117 8.38 24.97 11.39
CA PRO A 117 8.92 24.20 12.52
C PRO A 117 7.87 23.35 13.24
N ALA A 118 6.63 23.86 13.35
CA ALA A 118 5.51 23.11 13.91
C ALA A 118 5.12 21.92 13.02
N GLY A 119 5.11 22.09 11.70
CA GLY A 119 4.88 21.01 10.73
C GLY A 119 5.96 19.92 10.80
N ALA A 120 7.23 20.32 10.91
CA ALA A 120 8.34 19.38 11.09
C ALA A 120 8.22 18.59 12.40
N ALA A 121 7.92 19.27 13.50
CA ALA A 121 7.71 18.61 14.80
C ALA A 121 6.52 17.63 14.75
N TRP A 122 5.43 18.00 14.09
CA TRP A 122 4.28 17.14 13.87
C TRP A 122 4.62 15.92 13.00
N ALA A 123 5.37 16.10 11.91
CA ALA A 123 5.83 15.04 11.04
C ALA A 123 6.68 14.02 11.79
N ILE A 124 7.68 14.47 12.52
CA ILE A 124 8.58 13.63 13.35
C ILE A 124 7.79 12.97 14.48
N GLY A 125 6.94 13.69 15.18
CA GLY A 125 6.07 13.18 16.24
C GLY A 125 5.12 12.08 15.74
N THR A 126 4.62 12.21 14.52
CA THR A 126 3.78 11.17 13.88
C THR A 126 4.57 9.88 13.65
N VAL A 127 5.82 9.97 13.21
CA VAL A 127 6.67 8.81 12.94
C VAL A 127 7.14 8.14 14.22
N LEU A 128 7.63 8.93 15.18
CA LEU A 128 8.30 8.41 16.39
C LEU A 128 7.35 8.11 17.55
N VAL A 129 6.21 8.77 17.61
CA VAL A 129 5.29 8.64 18.75
C VAL A 129 3.93 8.10 18.33
N LEU A 130 3.23 8.83 17.47
CA LEU A 130 1.84 8.47 17.14
C LEU A 130 1.75 7.07 16.53
N ARG A 131 2.60 6.77 15.57
CA ARG A 131 2.60 5.47 14.87
C ARG A 131 3.00 4.30 15.78
N PRO A 132 4.11 4.35 16.53
CA PRO A 132 4.45 3.28 17.48
C PRO A 132 3.40 3.08 18.57
N VAL A 133 2.87 4.15 19.14
CA VAL A 133 1.85 4.06 20.19
C VAL A 133 0.57 3.42 19.67
N THR A 134 0.05 3.87 18.51
CA THR A 134 -1.17 3.29 17.93
C THR A 134 -0.98 1.83 17.53
N ALA A 135 0.16 1.46 16.96
CA ALA A 135 0.47 0.09 16.61
C ALA A 135 0.59 -0.80 17.86
N TRP A 136 1.29 -0.34 18.88
CA TRP A 136 1.41 -1.07 20.14
C TRP A 136 0.04 -1.27 20.83
N LEU A 137 -0.81 -0.24 20.83
CA LEU A 137 -2.16 -0.35 21.37
C LEU A 137 -3.01 -1.37 20.58
N SER A 138 -2.89 -1.39 19.25
CA SER A 138 -3.61 -2.33 18.39
C SER A 138 -3.15 -3.78 18.55
N LEU A 139 -1.89 -3.99 18.93
CA LEU A 139 -1.32 -5.32 19.15
C LEU A 139 -1.54 -5.85 20.57
N ARG A 140 -2.13 -5.05 21.47
CA ARG A 140 -2.45 -5.50 22.84
C ARG A 140 -3.46 -6.67 22.79
N GLY A 141 -3.10 -7.75 23.47
CA GLY A 141 -3.94 -8.96 23.51
C GLY A 141 -3.76 -9.90 22.33
N SER A 142 -2.87 -9.60 21.37
CA SER A 142 -2.50 -10.56 20.33
C SER A 142 -1.53 -11.63 20.87
N PRO A 143 -1.56 -12.87 20.34
CA PRO A 143 -0.68 -13.97 20.78
C PRO A 143 0.76 -13.84 20.22
N ILE A 144 1.29 -12.63 20.10
CA ILE A 144 2.61 -12.32 19.56
C ILE A 144 3.56 -11.99 20.71
N ALA A 145 4.83 -12.44 20.61
CA ALA A 145 5.83 -12.18 21.64
C ALA A 145 6.05 -10.65 21.86
N PRO A 146 6.26 -10.18 23.11
CA PRO A 146 6.41 -8.76 23.40
C PRO A 146 7.54 -8.05 22.61
N VAL A 147 8.61 -8.77 22.28
CA VAL A 147 9.71 -8.27 21.47
C VAL A 147 9.24 -8.04 20.04
N GLU A 148 8.54 -8.98 19.45
CA GLU A 148 7.92 -8.87 18.13
C GLU A 148 6.91 -7.72 18.04
N GLN A 149 6.06 -7.58 19.08
CA GLN A 149 5.11 -6.46 19.16
C GLN A 149 5.80 -5.11 19.11
N ARG A 150 6.91 -4.95 19.85
CA ARG A 150 7.71 -3.70 19.84
C ARG A 150 8.36 -3.45 18.49
N THR A 151 8.91 -4.49 17.86
CA THR A 151 9.51 -4.40 16.53
C THR A 151 8.47 -3.99 15.49
N ILE A 152 7.32 -4.65 15.43
CA ILE A 152 6.22 -4.31 14.53
C ILE A 152 5.70 -2.88 14.81
N ALA A 153 5.60 -2.50 16.09
CA ALA A 153 5.16 -1.15 16.45
C ALA A 153 6.15 -0.07 16.01
N PHE A 154 7.45 -0.33 16.10
CA PHE A 154 8.49 0.62 15.71
C PHE A 154 8.64 0.69 14.18
N PHE A 155 8.81 -0.44 13.49
CA PHE A 155 9.03 -0.49 12.05
C PHE A 155 7.75 -0.24 11.24
N GLY A 156 7.26 0.99 11.30
CA GLY A 156 6.11 1.46 10.53
C GLY A 156 6.53 2.38 9.38
N VAL A 157 7.38 1.89 8.45
CA VAL A 157 7.93 2.68 7.36
C VAL A 157 6.83 3.37 6.55
N ARG A 158 6.96 4.69 6.36
CA ARG A 158 6.09 5.49 5.50
C ARG A 158 6.65 5.48 4.08
N GLY A 159 5.80 5.16 3.12
CA GLY A 159 6.19 5.05 1.72
C GLY A 159 5.18 5.69 0.76
N ILE A 160 5.13 5.13 -0.45
CA ILE A 160 4.31 5.59 -1.58
C ILE A 160 2.82 5.74 -1.23
N GLY A 161 2.27 4.86 -0.39
CA GLY A 161 0.88 4.94 0.05
C GLY A 161 0.54 6.24 0.76
N THR A 162 1.48 6.83 1.50
CA THR A 162 1.27 8.12 2.17
C THR A 162 1.05 9.23 1.14
N PHE A 163 1.86 9.28 0.09
CA PHE A 163 1.70 10.27 -1.00
C PHE A 163 0.41 10.04 -1.79
N TYR A 164 0.04 8.78 -2.04
CA TYR A 164 -1.21 8.44 -2.70
C TYR A 164 -2.43 8.99 -1.92
N TYR A 165 -2.48 8.77 -0.61
CA TYR A 165 -3.60 9.25 0.19
C TYR A 165 -3.66 10.77 0.29
N VAL A 166 -2.51 11.44 0.35
CA VAL A 166 -2.46 12.92 0.34
C VAL A 166 -2.91 13.45 -1.02
N ALA A 167 -2.41 12.90 -2.12
CA ALA A 167 -2.85 13.27 -3.47
C ALA A 167 -4.35 13.06 -3.65
N PHE A 168 -4.86 11.91 -3.18
CA PHE A 168 -6.29 11.60 -3.23
C PHE A 168 -7.10 12.62 -2.41
N ALA A 169 -6.70 12.92 -1.19
CA ALA A 169 -7.39 13.87 -0.33
C ALA A 169 -7.42 15.28 -0.94
N LEU A 170 -6.28 15.76 -1.42
CA LEU A 170 -6.15 17.08 -2.05
C LEU A 170 -6.91 17.17 -3.39
N GLY A 171 -7.06 16.06 -4.11
CA GLY A 171 -7.86 16.01 -5.33
C GLY A 171 -9.38 15.99 -5.11
N HIS A 172 -9.84 15.60 -3.90
CA HIS A 172 -11.27 15.48 -3.60
C HIS A 172 -11.82 16.56 -2.65
N ALA A 173 -10.95 17.34 -2.02
CA ALA A 173 -11.33 18.42 -1.12
C ALA A 173 -10.40 19.62 -1.31
N ALA A 174 -10.95 20.82 -1.20
CA ALA A 174 -10.17 22.05 -1.23
C ALA A 174 -9.49 22.23 0.15
N PHE A 175 -8.16 22.17 0.16
CA PHE A 175 -7.37 22.49 1.33
C PHE A 175 -6.71 23.87 1.13
N PRO A 176 -6.86 24.82 2.07
CA PRO A 176 -6.30 26.15 1.93
C PRO A 176 -4.76 26.15 1.83
N ASP A 177 -4.10 25.19 2.48
CA ASP A 177 -2.64 25.12 2.59
C ASP A 177 -2.09 23.80 2.02
N ALA A 178 -2.40 23.50 0.75
CA ALA A 178 -1.97 22.26 0.09
C ALA A 178 -0.44 22.08 0.09
N ASP A 179 0.32 23.17 -0.12
CA ASP A 179 1.78 23.14 -0.11
C ASP A 179 2.35 22.77 1.27
N PHE A 180 1.74 23.27 2.34
CA PHE A 180 2.09 22.88 3.70
C PHE A 180 1.81 21.39 3.97
N VAL A 181 0.68 20.86 3.47
CA VAL A 181 0.33 19.44 3.61
C VAL A 181 1.37 18.58 2.88
N TRP A 182 1.73 18.96 1.64
CA TRP A 182 2.76 18.27 0.88
C TRP A 182 4.12 18.30 1.57
N ALA A 183 4.55 19.48 2.03
CA ALA A 183 5.84 19.67 2.72
C ALA A 183 5.92 18.84 4.02
N THR A 184 4.86 18.87 4.83
CA THR A 184 4.80 18.11 6.09
C THR A 184 4.79 16.59 5.82
N THR A 185 4.06 16.15 4.80
CA THR A 185 4.03 14.74 4.38
C THR A 185 5.40 14.27 3.89
N ALA A 186 6.06 15.06 3.04
CA ALA A 186 7.40 14.76 2.54
C ALA A 186 8.41 14.68 3.70
N CYS A 187 8.34 15.61 4.65
CA CYS A 187 9.16 15.57 5.85
C CYS A 187 8.94 14.29 6.68
N ALA A 188 7.68 13.86 6.85
CA ALA A 188 7.36 12.62 7.56
C ALA A 188 7.92 11.38 6.85
N VAL A 189 7.80 11.31 5.52
CA VAL A 189 8.35 10.19 4.73
C VAL A 189 9.87 10.17 4.79
N LEU A 190 10.53 11.32 4.60
CA LEU A 190 11.99 11.43 4.70
C LEU A 190 12.49 11.02 6.09
N ALA A 191 11.89 11.56 7.16
CA ALA A 191 12.23 11.18 8.53
C ALA A 191 12.04 9.68 8.75
N SER A 192 10.93 9.10 8.27
CA SER A 192 10.66 7.67 8.37
C SER A 192 11.72 6.83 7.64
N VAL A 193 12.06 7.18 6.41
CA VAL A 193 13.07 6.46 5.61
C VAL A 193 14.44 6.51 6.29
N VAL A 194 14.85 7.68 6.75
CA VAL A 194 16.16 7.84 7.42
C VAL A 194 16.20 7.10 8.75
N ILE A 195 15.20 7.29 9.60
CA ILE A 195 15.17 6.68 10.94
C ILE A 195 15.14 5.16 10.85
N HIS A 196 14.20 4.60 10.05
CA HIS A 196 14.06 3.15 9.94
C HIS A 196 15.18 2.53 9.08
N GLY A 197 15.71 3.25 8.08
CA GLY A 197 16.83 2.75 7.28
C GLY A 197 18.16 2.67 8.05
N VAL A 198 18.37 3.55 9.02
CA VAL A 198 19.58 3.51 9.87
C VAL A 198 19.43 2.50 11.02
N THR A 199 18.19 2.20 11.44
CA THR A 199 17.91 1.31 12.59
C THR A 199 17.59 -0.12 12.19
N ALA A 200 17.43 -0.42 10.90
CA ALA A 200 17.20 -1.76 10.37
C ALA A 200 18.51 -2.53 10.22
#